data_c22af263ae9e056c6e59118da856e0b6
#
_entry.id   c22af263ae9e056c6e59118da856e0b6
#
_cell.length_a   1.000
_cell.length_b   1.000
_cell.length_c   1.000
_cell.angle_alpha   90.00
_cell.angle_beta   90.00
_cell.angle_gamma   90.00
#
_symmetry.space_group_name_H-M   'P 1'
#
loop_
_entity.id
_entity.type
_entity.pdbx_description
1 polymer ?
#
loop_
_entity_poly.entity_id
_entity_poly.type
_entity_poly.pdbx_seq_one_letter_code
_entity_poly.pdbx_strand_id
1 'polypeptide(L)'
;MRQSTLALVCGLILFVVLAYSWCGRNPAPQGTTLPATPAATPARPGTMGAPNVAASPSVSVAQVTATPPAQTPPPEFQKVAQKAAPAIIEFTVFDAKGQLLRTGNAFFVSREGLLVTSWTIVADAAYGVAKSPDGKIRNVTGVVASAQEADLAILRAETKIGVSFLPLAKNSGSIAVNAWAVVIGSSLQHKEQPVAAGTITSLGSDPKKDAFQISGAIPNDAAGAPVVDAEGEVVGIATKNGLRPTGLLDPLLAQSKSAGTGRWAAAPVESPTASPTPKLARNPRVIYNPAPRYPYEARMLRSGPTTGAGKFRVTFDPNGQVKNVQAIESTGQAVLDQAAVKALQQWKAEPGAHDWTVLVPITFQP
;
A
#
# COMPACT_ATOMS: atom_id res chain seq x y z
N MET A 1 23.67 -46.89 -22.30
CA MET A 1 22.38 -46.30 -21.88
C MET A 1 22.54 -44.82 -21.47
N ARG A 2 23.00 -43.95 -22.38
CA ARG A 2 23.20 -42.49 -22.05
C ARG A 2 22.87 -41.55 -23.22
N GLN A 3 22.09 -41.99 -24.22
CA GLN A 3 21.71 -41.13 -25.36
C GLN A 3 20.21 -40.86 -25.51
N SER A 4 19.35 -41.42 -24.64
CA SER A 4 17.88 -41.26 -24.80
C SER A 4 17.26 -40.13 -23.99
N THR A 5 17.97 -39.49 -23.08
CA THR A 5 17.45 -38.41 -22.22
C THR A 5 17.68 -37.01 -22.77
N LEU A 6 18.54 -36.85 -23.78
CA LEU A 6 18.83 -35.50 -24.36
C LEU A 6 17.82 -35.11 -25.46
N ALA A 7 17.16 -36.07 -26.06
CA ALA A 7 16.18 -35.82 -27.15
C ALA A 7 14.80 -35.34 -26.64
N LEU A 8 14.46 -35.64 -25.38
CA LEU A 8 13.14 -35.29 -24.80
C LEU A 8 13.07 -33.83 -24.30
N VAL A 9 14.21 -33.25 -23.93
CA VAL A 9 14.26 -31.87 -23.42
C VAL A 9 14.24 -30.83 -24.56
N CYS A 10 14.83 -31.16 -25.72
CA CYS A 10 14.79 -30.27 -26.88
C CYS A 10 13.41 -30.21 -27.56
N GLY A 11 12.60 -31.26 -27.47
CA GLY A 11 11.25 -31.28 -28.06
C GLY A 11 10.25 -30.40 -27.34
N LEU A 12 10.40 -30.21 -26.01
CA LEU A 12 9.45 -29.41 -25.24
C LEU A 12 9.67 -27.90 -25.40
N ILE A 13 10.89 -27.46 -25.67
CA ILE A 13 11.24 -26.05 -25.86
C ILE A 13 10.75 -25.56 -27.24
N LEU A 14 10.74 -26.42 -28.25
CA LEU A 14 10.29 -26.05 -29.62
C LEU A 14 8.76 -25.87 -29.69
N PHE A 15 7.99 -26.56 -28.85
CA PHE A 15 6.52 -26.46 -28.84
C PHE A 15 6.01 -25.17 -28.16
N VAL A 16 6.74 -24.64 -27.19
CA VAL A 16 6.38 -23.38 -26.49
C VAL A 16 6.65 -22.16 -27.38
N VAL A 17 7.68 -22.18 -28.24
CA VAL A 17 8.00 -21.06 -29.15
C VAL A 17 7.01 -20.96 -30.32
N LEU A 18 6.46 -22.09 -30.78
CA LEU A 18 5.46 -22.10 -31.87
C LEU A 18 4.05 -21.68 -31.41
N ALA A 19 3.69 -21.87 -30.16
CA ALA A 19 2.40 -21.43 -29.60
C ALA A 19 2.32 -19.90 -29.41
N TYR A 20 3.43 -19.22 -29.19
CA TYR A 20 3.47 -17.75 -29.04
C TYR A 20 3.45 -16.97 -30.38
N SER A 21 3.73 -17.60 -31.49
CA SER A 21 3.72 -16.94 -32.82
C SER A 21 2.36 -16.93 -33.52
N TRP A 22 1.33 -17.61 -32.95
CA TRP A 22 0.02 -17.73 -33.64
C TRP A 22 -1.09 -16.88 -33.05
N CYS A 23 -0.84 -16.15 -31.95
CA CYS A 23 -1.83 -15.30 -31.26
C CYS A 23 -1.77 -13.80 -31.64
N GLY A 24 -1.04 -13.42 -32.69
CA GLY A 24 -0.75 -12.02 -33.02
C GLY A 24 -1.24 -11.53 -34.41
N ARG A 25 -2.33 -12.07 -34.98
CA ARG A 25 -2.93 -11.48 -36.20
C ARG A 25 -4.45 -11.61 -36.18
N ASN A 26 -5.15 -10.63 -35.60
CA ASN A 26 -6.54 -10.37 -35.91
C ASN A 26 -6.62 -9.26 -36.97
N PRO A 27 -7.30 -9.46 -38.11
CA PRO A 27 -7.59 -8.39 -39.05
C PRO A 27 -8.75 -7.53 -38.52
N ALA A 28 -8.66 -6.23 -38.78
CA ALA A 28 -9.68 -5.24 -38.45
C ALA A 28 -11.02 -5.53 -39.16
N PRO A 29 -12.18 -5.24 -38.53
CA PRO A 29 -13.47 -5.38 -39.18
C PRO A 29 -13.68 -4.27 -40.21
N GLN A 30 -14.03 -4.67 -41.42
CA GLN A 30 -14.41 -3.78 -42.51
C GLN A 30 -15.79 -3.17 -42.22
N GLY A 31 -15.92 -1.88 -42.46
CA GLY A 31 -17.14 -1.11 -42.31
C GLY A 31 -18.24 -1.55 -43.26
N THR A 32 -19.42 -1.78 -42.69
CA THR A 32 -20.67 -2.00 -43.41
C THR A 32 -21.31 -0.65 -43.69
N THR A 33 -21.44 -0.33 -44.98
CA THR A 33 -22.16 0.84 -45.50
C THR A 33 -23.65 0.69 -45.29
N LEU A 34 -24.29 1.69 -44.68
CA LEU A 34 -25.74 1.85 -44.61
C LEU A 34 -26.32 2.40 -45.95
N PRO A 35 -27.45 1.92 -46.41
CA PRO A 35 -28.11 2.49 -47.59
C PRO A 35 -28.87 3.78 -47.28
N ALA A 36 -28.84 4.69 -48.22
CA ALA A 36 -29.47 6.01 -48.20
C ALA A 36 -31.02 5.95 -48.21
N THR A 37 -31.64 6.78 -47.42
CA THR A 37 -33.08 7.06 -47.41
C THR A 37 -33.42 8.07 -48.49
N PRO A 38 -34.50 7.88 -49.32
CA PRO A 38 -34.94 8.90 -50.27
C PRO A 38 -35.77 9.98 -49.65
N ALA A 39 -35.55 11.20 -50.11
CA ALA A 39 -36.28 12.41 -49.78
C ALA A 39 -37.73 12.39 -50.31
N ALA A 40 -38.70 12.89 -49.56
CA ALA A 40 -40.02 13.24 -50.02
C ALA A 40 -40.33 14.70 -49.72
N THR A 41 -40.76 15.40 -50.73
CA THR A 41 -41.11 16.81 -50.92
C THR A 41 -42.49 17.19 -50.35
N PRO A 42 -42.80 18.48 -50.14
CA PRO A 42 -43.83 18.98 -49.23
C PRO A 42 -45.22 19.18 -49.84
N ALA A 43 -46.23 19.16 -49.00
CA ALA A 43 -47.56 19.73 -49.31
C ALA A 43 -48.11 20.57 -48.17
N ARG A 44 -48.57 21.75 -48.52
CA ARG A 44 -49.27 22.79 -47.76
C ARG A 44 -50.77 22.78 -48.13
N PRO A 45 -51.66 23.58 -47.51
CA PRO A 45 -52.10 23.75 -46.13
C PRO A 45 -53.62 23.50 -45.93
N GLY A 46 -54.06 23.41 -44.73
CA GLY A 46 -55.50 23.39 -44.43
C GLY A 46 -55.81 23.87 -42.98
N THR A 47 -56.67 24.79 -42.89
CA THR A 47 -57.07 25.70 -41.83
C THR A 47 -57.94 25.08 -40.71
N MET A 48 -57.92 25.74 -39.54
CA MET A 48 -58.97 25.94 -38.50
C MET A 48 -59.27 24.86 -37.47
N GLY A 49 -59.17 25.26 -36.18
CA GLY A 49 -59.93 24.72 -35.06
C GLY A 49 -59.16 24.64 -33.73
N ALA A 50 -59.18 25.69 -32.90
CA ALA A 50 -58.98 25.60 -31.46
C ALA A 50 -60.27 25.13 -30.77
N PRO A 51 -60.29 24.60 -29.51
CA PRO A 51 -59.62 25.15 -28.38
C PRO A 51 -59.02 24.09 -27.36
N ASN A 52 -57.98 24.53 -26.64
CA ASN A 52 -57.77 24.43 -25.21
C ASN A 52 -57.98 23.11 -24.49
N VAL A 53 -56.87 22.53 -23.97
CA VAL A 53 -56.72 22.16 -22.53
C VAL A 53 -55.22 21.93 -22.24
N ALA A 54 -54.79 22.48 -21.12
CA ALA A 54 -53.46 22.49 -20.58
C ALA A 54 -52.83 21.09 -20.36
N ALA A 55 -51.60 20.89 -20.86
CA ALA A 55 -50.66 19.90 -20.32
C ALA A 55 -49.29 20.53 -20.28
N SER A 56 -48.77 20.76 -19.09
CA SER A 56 -47.42 21.21 -18.82
C SER A 56 -46.40 20.24 -19.39
N PRO A 57 -45.39 20.68 -20.11
CA PRO A 57 -44.26 19.85 -20.43
C PRO A 57 -43.39 19.71 -19.18
N SER A 58 -43.32 18.49 -18.63
CA SER A 58 -42.27 18.11 -17.69
C SER A 58 -40.96 18.13 -18.43
N VAL A 59 -40.25 19.23 -18.34
CA VAL A 59 -38.84 19.33 -18.73
C VAL A 59 -38.05 18.53 -17.69
N SER A 60 -37.74 17.30 -18.02
CA SER A 60 -36.70 16.55 -17.32
C SER A 60 -35.36 17.23 -17.58
N VAL A 61 -35.00 18.16 -16.71
CA VAL A 61 -33.67 18.72 -16.65
C VAL A 61 -32.79 17.58 -16.12
N ALA A 62 -32.08 16.89 -17.03
CA ALA A 62 -30.95 16.08 -16.63
C ALA A 62 -29.98 17.01 -15.87
N GLN A 63 -29.97 16.90 -14.55
CA GLN A 63 -28.94 17.53 -13.74
C GLN A 63 -27.62 16.90 -14.16
N VAL A 64 -26.90 17.60 -15.01
CA VAL A 64 -25.48 17.40 -15.20
C VAL A 64 -24.86 17.77 -13.85
N THR A 65 -24.51 16.78 -13.05
CA THR A 65 -23.74 16.94 -11.82
C THR A 65 -22.37 17.44 -12.26
N ALA A 66 -22.23 18.77 -12.31
CA ALA A 66 -20.94 19.40 -12.52
C ALA A 66 -20.04 18.99 -11.35
N THR A 67 -18.99 18.23 -11.65
CA THR A 67 -17.89 17.99 -10.71
C THR A 67 -17.41 19.36 -10.22
N PRO A 68 -17.41 19.64 -8.91
CA PRO A 68 -16.93 20.93 -8.41
C PRO A 68 -15.49 21.15 -8.91
N PRO A 69 -15.12 22.36 -9.31
CA PRO A 69 -13.74 22.64 -9.71
C PRO A 69 -12.82 22.28 -8.55
N ALA A 70 -11.69 21.60 -8.87
CA ALA A 70 -10.67 21.25 -7.89
C ALA A 70 -10.21 22.54 -7.18
N GLN A 71 -10.56 22.65 -5.90
CA GLN A 71 -10.19 23.82 -5.10
C GLN A 71 -8.73 23.65 -4.73
N THR A 72 -7.90 24.64 -5.07
CA THR A 72 -6.49 24.67 -4.64
C THR A 72 -6.47 24.88 -3.12
N PRO A 73 -5.79 23.99 -2.36
CA PRO A 73 -5.71 24.15 -0.92
C PRO A 73 -4.96 25.45 -0.57
N PRO A 74 -5.34 26.12 0.52
CA PRO A 74 -4.59 27.25 1.05
C PRO A 74 -3.11 26.87 1.26
N PRO A 75 -2.15 27.80 1.04
CA PRO A 75 -0.71 27.50 1.09
C PRO A 75 -0.21 26.99 2.45
N GLU A 76 -0.94 27.25 3.52
CA GLU A 76 -0.69 26.72 4.85
C GLU A 76 -0.73 25.18 4.88
N PHE A 77 -1.60 24.53 4.10
CA PHE A 77 -1.71 23.07 4.06
C PHE A 77 -0.49 22.39 3.42
N GLN A 78 0.25 23.09 2.58
CA GLN A 78 1.54 22.57 2.11
C GLN A 78 2.57 22.47 3.25
N LYS A 79 2.58 23.47 4.15
CA LYS A 79 3.44 23.44 5.35
C LYS A 79 3.02 22.32 6.31
N VAL A 80 1.70 22.16 6.48
CA VAL A 80 1.13 21.05 7.29
C VAL A 80 1.55 19.69 6.71
N ALA A 81 1.43 19.50 5.39
CA ALA A 81 1.84 18.27 4.73
C ALA A 81 3.33 17.99 4.89
N GLN A 82 4.19 18.99 4.74
CA GLN A 82 5.64 18.85 4.95
C GLN A 82 5.99 18.46 6.40
N LYS A 83 5.31 19.07 7.38
CA LYS A 83 5.50 18.76 8.81
C LYS A 83 4.99 17.36 9.16
N ALA A 84 3.92 16.90 8.53
CA ALA A 84 3.32 15.60 8.76
C ALA A 84 4.10 14.45 8.08
N ALA A 85 4.73 14.71 6.94
CA ALA A 85 5.40 13.71 6.10
C ALA A 85 6.33 12.73 6.84
N PRO A 86 7.15 13.13 7.84
CA PRO A 86 8.02 12.19 8.55
C PRO A 86 7.29 11.11 9.36
N ALA A 87 6.02 11.34 9.70
CA ALA A 87 5.19 10.40 10.45
C ALA A 87 4.38 9.47 9.54
N ILE A 88 4.32 9.75 8.24
CA ILE A 88 3.56 8.98 7.25
C ILE A 88 4.50 8.05 6.51
N ILE A 89 4.13 6.80 6.40
CA ILE A 89 4.98 5.74 5.88
C ILE A 89 4.34 5.01 4.70
N GLU A 90 5.16 4.45 3.84
CA GLU A 90 4.77 3.41 2.91
C GLU A 90 4.70 2.09 3.69
N PHE A 91 3.54 1.47 3.65
CA PHE A 91 3.29 0.24 4.36
C PHE A 91 3.07 -0.91 3.37
N THR A 92 3.93 -1.91 3.46
CA THR A 92 3.92 -3.06 2.55
C THR A 92 3.65 -4.34 3.33
N VAL A 93 2.71 -5.15 2.85
CA VAL A 93 2.30 -6.40 3.49
C VAL A 93 2.50 -7.60 2.57
N PHE A 94 2.74 -8.76 3.18
CA PHE A 94 3.11 -10.00 2.52
C PHE A 94 2.30 -11.17 3.06
N ASP A 95 2.13 -12.19 2.22
CA ASP A 95 1.52 -13.46 2.61
C ASP A 95 2.49 -14.36 3.40
N ALA A 96 2.00 -15.53 3.86
CA ALA A 96 2.80 -16.51 4.58
C ALA A 96 3.95 -17.10 3.74
N LYS A 97 3.89 -17.00 2.41
CA LYS A 97 4.96 -17.44 1.50
C LYS A 97 5.97 -16.32 1.20
N GLY A 98 5.73 -15.12 1.73
CA GLY A 98 6.55 -13.96 1.51
C GLY A 98 6.33 -13.26 0.18
N GLN A 99 5.20 -13.50 -0.46
CA GLN A 99 4.83 -12.77 -1.66
C GLN A 99 4.17 -11.45 -1.28
N LEU A 100 4.44 -10.42 -2.06
CA LEU A 100 3.82 -9.11 -1.89
C LEU A 100 2.30 -9.23 -2.10
N LEU A 101 1.52 -8.84 -1.10
CA LEU A 101 0.08 -8.76 -1.21
C LEU A 101 -0.37 -7.35 -1.62
N ARG A 102 0.01 -6.35 -0.84
CA ARG A 102 -0.46 -4.96 -1.01
C ARG A 102 0.57 -3.99 -0.48
N THR A 103 0.53 -2.78 -1.03
CA THR A 103 1.21 -1.61 -0.51
C THR A 103 0.18 -0.50 -0.35
N GLY A 104 0.29 0.26 0.73
CA GLY A 104 -0.60 1.39 1.02
C GLY A 104 0.06 2.36 1.99
N ASN A 105 -0.75 3.21 2.59
CA ASN A 105 -0.29 4.19 3.55
C ASN A 105 -0.56 3.73 4.99
N ALA A 106 0.28 4.16 5.90
CA ALA A 106 0.03 4.14 7.33
C ALA A 106 0.72 5.35 7.98
N PHE A 107 0.36 5.69 9.19
CA PHE A 107 1.00 6.78 9.91
C PHE A 107 1.15 6.46 11.39
N PHE A 108 2.19 7.00 11.99
CA PHE A 108 2.44 6.84 13.42
C PHE A 108 1.54 7.77 14.23
N VAL A 109 0.95 7.24 15.30
CA VAL A 109 0.12 7.98 16.27
C VAL A 109 0.74 8.00 17.65
N SER A 110 1.86 7.32 17.85
CA SER A 110 2.62 7.37 19.11
C SER A 110 4.13 7.22 18.88
N ARG A 111 4.94 7.70 19.83
CA ARG A 111 6.41 7.54 19.81
C ARG A 111 6.85 6.09 19.94
N GLU A 112 6.02 5.25 20.53
CA GLU A 112 6.29 3.83 20.80
C GLU A 112 6.02 2.95 19.59
N GLY A 113 5.63 3.55 18.42
CA GLY A 113 5.48 2.84 17.18
C GLY A 113 4.07 2.28 16.93
N LEU A 114 3.03 2.87 17.53
CA LEU A 114 1.67 2.57 17.10
C LEU A 114 1.40 3.23 15.74
N LEU A 115 0.87 2.44 14.83
CA LEU A 115 0.51 2.80 13.46
C LEU A 115 -0.98 2.67 13.25
N VAL A 116 -1.56 3.57 12.49
CA VAL A 116 -2.93 3.47 11.98
C VAL A 116 -2.91 3.26 10.48
N THR A 117 -3.75 2.38 9.98
CA THR A 117 -3.96 2.11 8.55
C THR A 117 -5.38 1.60 8.28
N SER A 118 -5.73 1.39 7.00
CA SER A 118 -6.96 0.71 6.60
C SER A 118 -6.84 -0.80 6.85
N TRP A 119 -7.92 -1.43 7.38
CA TRP A 119 -7.99 -2.89 7.56
C TRP A 119 -7.79 -3.65 6.24
N THR A 120 -8.35 -3.13 5.15
CA THR A 120 -8.22 -3.73 3.82
C THR A 120 -6.75 -3.95 3.43
N ILE A 121 -5.81 -3.12 3.90
CA ILE A 121 -4.38 -3.30 3.59
C ILE A 121 -3.83 -4.51 4.32
N VAL A 122 -4.23 -4.75 5.57
CA VAL A 122 -3.67 -5.80 6.43
C VAL A 122 -4.44 -7.12 6.40
N ALA A 123 -5.62 -7.14 5.79
CA ALA A 123 -6.39 -8.36 5.63
C ALA A 123 -5.55 -9.43 4.92
N ASP A 124 -5.57 -10.66 5.44
CA ASP A 124 -4.84 -11.82 4.93
C ASP A 124 -3.30 -11.68 4.95
N ALA A 125 -2.76 -10.64 5.57
CA ALA A 125 -1.33 -10.46 5.71
C ALA A 125 -0.74 -11.37 6.81
N ALA A 126 0.42 -11.94 6.52
CA ALA A 126 1.19 -12.73 7.48
C ALA A 126 2.33 -11.92 8.12
N TYR A 127 2.80 -10.87 7.47
CA TYR A 127 3.75 -9.90 8.00
C TYR A 127 3.76 -8.61 7.17
N GLY A 128 4.37 -7.55 7.72
CA GLY A 128 4.47 -6.28 7.04
C GLY A 128 5.66 -5.45 7.47
N VAL A 129 6.03 -4.52 6.60
CA VAL A 129 7.13 -3.58 6.83
C VAL A 129 6.66 -2.14 6.60
N ALA A 130 7.15 -1.26 7.45
CA ALA A 130 6.91 0.17 7.41
C ALA A 130 8.17 0.88 6.91
N LYS A 131 8.10 1.57 5.77
CA LYS A 131 9.19 2.35 5.21
C LYS A 131 8.92 3.84 5.36
N SER A 132 9.78 4.53 6.12
CA SER A 132 9.69 5.97 6.33
C SER A 132 10.30 6.75 5.16
N PRO A 133 9.94 8.05 4.97
CA PRO A 133 10.51 8.88 3.92
C PRO A 133 12.04 9.01 3.96
N ASP A 134 12.66 8.88 5.13
CA ASP A 134 14.12 8.85 5.32
C ASP A 134 14.76 7.50 4.94
N GLY A 135 14.00 6.60 4.33
CA GLY A 135 14.46 5.29 3.87
C GLY A 135 14.56 4.21 4.94
N LYS A 136 14.28 4.54 6.21
CA LYS A 136 14.32 3.53 7.29
C LYS A 136 13.17 2.55 7.17
N ILE A 137 13.50 1.27 7.28
CA ILE A 137 12.53 0.16 7.26
C ILE A 137 12.39 -0.37 8.68
N ARG A 138 11.14 -0.59 9.11
CA ARG A 138 10.79 -1.17 10.42
C ARG A 138 9.87 -2.35 10.22
N ASN A 139 10.12 -3.40 10.96
CA ASN A 139 9.20 -4.52 11.02
C ASN A 139 7.93 -4.10 11.77
N VAL A 140 6.79 -4.54 11.27
CA VAL A 140 5.52 -4.40 11.96
C VAL A 140 5.20 -5.74 12.61
N THR A 141 5.08 -5.75 13.91
CA THR A 141 4.93 -7.00 14.70
C THR A 141 3.54 -7.62 14.53
N GLY A 142 2.54 -6.82 14.18
CA GLY A 142 1.18 -7.29 13.91
C GLY A 142 0.11 -6.26 14.20
N VAL A 143 -1.12 -6.70 14.01
CA VAL A 143 -2.34 -5.96 14.35
C VAL A 143 -2.57 -6.08 15.86
N VAL A 144 -2.70 -4.95 16.54
CA VAL A 144 -2.99 -4.88 17.99
C VAL A 144 -4.45 -4.60 18.27
N ALA A 145 -5.15 -3.94 17.35
CA ALA A 145 -6.58 -3.71 17.40
C ALA A 145 -7.13 -3.49 15.99
N SER A 146 -8.38 -3.85 15.73
CA SER A 146 -9.03 -3.59 14.44
C SER A 146 -10.54 -3.45 14.56
N ALA A 147 -11.11 -2.66 13.65
CA ALA A 147 -12.54 -2.55 13.40
C ALA A 147 -12.78 -2.77 11.91
N GLN A 148 -13.07 -4.03 11.52
CA GLN A 148 -13.18 -4.42 10.11
C GLN A 148 -14.33 -3.71 9.40
N GLU A 149 -15.47 -3.52 10.07
CA GLU A 149 -16.63 -2.80 9.52
C GLU A 149 -16.32 -1.33 9.24
N ALA A 150 -15.45 -0.72 10.06
CA ALA A 150 -14.98 0.64 9.84
C ALA A 150 -13.78 0.72 8.89
N ASP A 151 -13.23 -0.42 8.45
CA ASP A 151 -12.01 -0.53 7.67
C ASP A 151 -10.79 0.14 8.36
N LEU A 152 -10.62 -0.06 9.68
CA LEU A 152 -9.54 0.51 10.47
C LEU A 152 -8.71 -0.58 11.17
N ALA A 153 -7.41 -0.37 11.24
CA ALA A 153 -6.49 -1.21 11.97
C ALA A 153 -5.41 -0.40 12.70
N ILE A 154 -5.08 -0.81 13.91
CA ILE A 154 -3.93 -0.32 14.67
C ILE A 154 -2.89 -1.43 14.70
N LEU A 155 -1.66 -1.07 14.37
CA LEU A 155 -0.52 -1.94 14.28
C LEU A 155 0.58 -1.49 15.24
N ARG A 156 1.53 -2.36 15.50
CA ARG A 156 2.74 -2.03 16.25
C ARG A 156 3.97 -2.27 15.40
N ALA A 157 4.80 -1.24 15.23
CA ALA A 157 6.11 -1.35 14.62
C ALA A 157 7.21 -1.45 15.67
N GLU A 158 8.29 -2.15 15.36
CA GLU A 158 9.49 -2.18 16.17
C GLU A 158 10.21 -0.83 16.09
N THR A 159 10.38 -0.17 17.25
CA THR A 159 11.11 1.09 17.34
C THR A 159 12.17 0.99 18.44
N LYS A 160 13.43 1.28 18.10
CA LYS A 160 14.53 1.38 19.08
C LYS A 160 14.64 2.79 19.64
N ILE A 161 14.24 3.78 18.85
CA ILE A 161 14.25 5.21 19.15
C ILE A 161 12.87 5.72 18.79
N GLY A 162 12.32 6.66 19.56
CA GLY A 162 11.01 7.23 19.27
C GLY A 162 10.89 7.75 17.83
N VAL A 163 9.72 7.59 17.25
CA VAL A 163 9.39 8.01 15.90
C VAL A 163 8.61 9.33 15.89
N SER A 164 8.66 10.05 14.77
CA SER A 164 7.71 11.14 14.53
C SER A 164 6.30 10.56 14.45
N PHE A 165 5.33 11.26 15.04
CA PHE A 165 3.94 10.84 15.05
C PHE A 165 3.01 12.04 14.84
N LEU A 166 1.78 11.78 14.43
CA LEU A 166 0.74 12.79 14.25
C LEU A 166 -0.18 12.80 15.46
N PRO A 167 -0.52 13.99 15.98
CA PRO A 167 -1.53 14.13 17.00
C PRO A 167 -2.91 13.80 16.41
N LEU A 168 -3.73 13.08 17.16
CA LEU A 168 -5.12 12.86 16.81
C LEU A 168 -5.97 13.98 17.40
N ALA A 169 -6.94 14.48 16.64
CA ALA A 169 -7.88 15.47 17.13
C ALA A 169 -8.66 14.93 18.34
N LYS A 170 -8.57 15.63 19.45
CA LYS A 170 -9.13 15.19 20.74
C LYS A 170 -10.65 15.20 20.77
N ASN A 171 -11.25 16.07 19.97
CA ASN A 171 -12.69 16.20 19.86
C ASN A 171 -13.15 15.75 18.48
N SER A 172 -13.92 14.67 18.43
CA SER A 172 -14.62 14.27 17.19
C SER A 172 -15.55 15.36 16.64
N GLY A 173 -15.77 16.43 17.38
CA GLY A 173 -16.49 17.64 16.96
C GLY A 173 -15.63 18.67 16.25
N SER A 174 -14.32 18.44 16.07
CA SER A 174 -13.43 19.31 15.27
C SER A 174 -13.72 19.19 13.77
N ILE A 175 -14.44 18.15 13.36
CA ILE A 175 -14.87 17.98 11.97
C ILE A 175 -16.12 18.84 11.76
N ALA A 176 -15.94 20.03 11.21
CA ALA A 176 -17.05 20.91 10.85
C ALA A 176 -17.28 20.95 9.34
N VAL A 177 -18.53 21.02 8.91
CA VAL A 177 -18.87 21.25 7.50
C VAL A 177 -18.26 22.61 7.07
N ASN A 178 -17.74 22.65 5.87
CA ASN A 178 -16.96 23.77 5.28
C ASN A 178 -15.56 23.98 5.87
N ALA A 179 -15.12 23.21 6.88
CA ALA A 179 -13.72 23.23 7.28
C ALA A 179 -12.84 22.58 6.21
N TRP A 180 -11.65 23.11 6.01
CA TRP A 180 -10.67 22.54 5.12
C TRP A 180 -10.01 21.30 5.75
N ALA A 181 -9.82 20.27 4.93
CA ALA A 181 -9.06 19.08 5.29
C ALA A 181 -8.24 18.59 4.10
N VAL A 182 -7.09 18.01 4.39
CA VAL A 182 -6.19 17.48 3.37
C VAL A 182 -5.84 16.02 3.69
N VAL A 183 -5.77 15.21 2.64
CA VAL A 183 -5.29 13.84 2.71
C VAL A 183 -3.81 13.83 2.37
N ILE A 184 -2.98 13.29 3.25
CA ILE A 184 -1.52 13.27 3.08
C ILE A 184 -1.07 11.82 2.93
N GLY A 185 -0.64 11.44 1.73
CA GLY A 185 -0.08 10.12 1.45
C GLY A 185 1.40 10.00 1.83
N SER A 186 1.95 8.80 1.70
CA SER A 186 3.39 8.60 1.82
C SER A 186 4.12 9.28 0.66
N SER A 187 5.13 10.08 0.95
CA SER A 187 5.97 10.72 -0.08
C SER A 187 6.79 9.72 -0.90
N LEU A 188 6.83 8.46 -0.51
CA LEU A 188 7.43 7.38 -1.28
C LEU A 188 6.51 6.87 -2.40
N GLN A 189 5.19 7.02 -2.23
CA GLN A 189 4.18 6.66 -3.23
C GLN A 189 3.73 7.88 -4.03
N HIS A 190 3.60 9.02 -3.37
CA HIS A 190 3.07 10.25 -3.94
C HIS A 190 4.12 11.36 -3.87
N LYS A 191 4.59 11.80 -5.02
CA LYS A 191 5.59 12.90 -5.10
C LYS A 191 4.99 14.24 -4.73
N GLU A 192 3.72 14.45 -5.05
CA GLU A 192 2.98 15.67 -4.76
C GLU A 192 2.15 15.49 -3.49
N GLN A 193 2.22 16.49 -2.62
CA GLN A 193 1.51 16.51 -1.34
C GLN A 193 0.83 17.87 -1.13
N PRO A 194 -0.37 17.89 -0.59
CA PRO A 194 -1.23 16.74 -0.22
C PRO A 194 -1.77 16.01 -1.45
N VAL A 195 -2.14 14.73 -1.30
CA VAL A 195 -2.68 13.90 -2.40
C VAL A 195 -4.13 14.22 -2.72
N ALA A 196 -4.87 14.74 -1.76
CA ALA A 196 -6.21 15.31 -1.95
C ALA A 196 -6.42 16.44 -0.96
N ALA A 197 -7.23 17.42 -1.36
CA ALA A 197 -7.60 18.55 -0.52
C ALA A 197 -9.02 18.99 -0.82
N GLY A 198 -9.73 19.49 0.17
CA GLY A 198 -11.07 20.01 0.00
C GLY A 198 -11.70 20.42 1.32
N THR A 199 -12.87 21.05 1.21
CA THR A 199 -13.69 21.34 2.37
C THR A 199 -14.57 20.14 2.71
N ILE A 200 -14.86 19.94 3.97
CA ILE A 200 -15.77 18.89 4.44
C ILE A 200 -17.17 19.25 3.96
N THR A 201 -17.75 18.39 3.13
CA THR A 201 -19.05 18.63 2.49
C THR A 201 -20.21 18.00 3.24
N SER A 202 -19.97 16.86 3.86
CA SER A 202 -20.97 16.17 4.66
C SER A 202 -20.34 15.40 5.80
N LEU A 203 -21.07 15.32 6.89
CA LEU A 203 -20.82 14.42 8.00
C LEU A 203 -21.91 13.36 7.98
N GLY A 204 -21.60 12.12 8.34
CA GLY A 204 -22.60 11.10 8.56
C GLY A 204 -23.53 11.45 9.73
N SER A 205 -24.56 10.63 9.95
CA SER A 205 -25.55 10.84 11.02
C SER A 205 -24.93 10.86 12.42
N ASP A 206 -23.86 10.09 12.62
CA ASP A 206 -23.02 10.14 13.82
C ASP A 206 -21.58 10.50 13.42
N PRO A 207 -21.13 11.76 13.67
CA PRO A 207 -19.78 12.22 13.34
C PRO A 207 -18.64 11.38 13.91
N LYS A 208 -18.93 10.56 14.91
CA LYS A 208 -17.94 9.67 15.53
C LYS A 208 -17.83 8.32 14.87
N LYS A 209 -18.84 7.90 14.11
CA LYS A 209 -18.94 6.55 13.56
C LYS A 209 -19.08 6.53 12.05
N ASP A 210 -19.77 7.52 11.51
CA ASP A 210 -20.11 7.55 10.10
C ASP A 210 -18.99 8.14 9.25
N ALA A 211 -18.91 7.74 7.99
CA ALA A 211 -18.00 8.32 7.04
C ALA A 211 -18.35 9.80 6.79
N PHE A 212 -17.33 10.62 6.61
CA PHE A 212 -17.48 11.99 6.15
C PHE A 212 -16.93 12.15 4.73
N GLN A 213 -17.22 13.27 4.07
CA GLN A 213 -16.80 13.55 2.70
C GLN A 213 -16.12 14.91 2.61
N ILE A 214 -15.18 15.01 1.67
CA ILE A 214 -14.56 16.29 1.27
C ILE A 214 -14.88 16.58 -0.18
N SER A 215 -14.80 17.85 -0.58
CA SER A 215 -15.07 18.30 -1.95
C SER A 215 -14.02 17.81 -2.97
N GLY A 216 -12.81 17.46 -2.51
CA GLY A 216 -11.74 16.96 -3.35
C GLY A 216 -11.88 15.47 -3.68
N ALA A 217 -11.45 15.07 -4.86
CA ALA A 217 -11.37 13.65 -5.23
C ALA A 217 -10.22 12.97 -4.47
N ILE A 218 -10.50 11.85 -3.82
CA ILE A 218 -9.51 11.07 -3.08
C ILE A 218 -9.01 9.95 -3.99
N PRO A 219 -7.70 9.83 -4.25
CA PRO A 219 -7.13 8.74 -5.01
C PRO A 219 -7.37 7.38 -4.34
N ASN A 220 -7.57 6.33 -5.14
CA ASN A 220 -7.81 4.98 -4.62
C ASN A 220 -6.62 4.41 -3.84
N ASP A 221 -5.42 4.87 -4.13
CA ASP A 221 -4.16 4.49 -3.47
C ASP A 221 -3.87 5.29 -2.20
N ALA A 222 -4.75 6.24 -1.84
CA ALA A 222 -4.66 6.98 -0.57
C ALA A 222 -5.12 6.15 0.66
N ALA A 223 -5.56 4.91 0.48
CA ALA A 223 -6.02 4.08 1.59
C ALA A 223 -4.96 3.98 2.70
N GLY A 224 -5.38 4.16 3.96
CA GLY A 224 -4.53 4.22 5.14
C GLY A 224 -3.88 5.57 5.41
N ALA A 225 -4.06 6.57 4.53
CA ALA A 225 -3.52 7.91 4.71
C ALA A 225 -4.31 8.72 5.75
N PRO A 226 -3.64 9.60 6.54
CA PRO A 226 -4.32 10.51 7.45
C PRO A 226 -5.02 11.65 6.70
N VAL A 227 -6.16 12.07 7.22
CA VAL A 227 -6.84 13.32 6.88
C VAL A 227 -6.53 14.32 7.97
N VAL A 228 -5.96 15.46 7.60
CA VAL A 228 -5.38 16.43 8.55
C VAL A 228 -6.04 17.78 8.37
N ASP A 229 -6.30 18.47 9.49
CA ASP A 229 -6.81 19.85 9.51
C ASP A 229 -5.70 20.90 9.39
N ALA A 230 -6.08 22.17 9.53
CA ALA A 230 -5.15 23.29 9.45
C ALA A 230 -4.15 23.35 10.62
N GLU A 231 -4.50 22.81 11.77
CA GLU A 231 -3.69 22.72 12.96
C GLU A 231 -2.64 21.59 12.87
N GLY A 232 -2.79 20.68 11.94
CA GLY A 232 -1.94 19.51 11.75
C GLY A 232 -2.36 18.32 12.60
N GLU A 233 -3.59 18.33 13.12
CA GLU A 233 -4.19 17.21 13.83
C GLU A 233 -4.91 16.28 12.85
N VAL A 234 -4.84 14.97 13.12
CA VAL A 234 -5.56 13.99 12.30
C VAL A 234 -7.04 14.00 12.70
N VAL A 235 -7.90 14.35 11.77
CA VAL A 235 -9.36 14.37 11.93
C VAL A 235 -10.02 13.11 11.34
N GLY A 236 -9.31 12.39 10.48
CA GLY A 236 -9.83 11.17 9.89
C GLY A 236 -8.77 10.33 9.18
N ILE A 237 -9.21 9.21 8.63
CA ILE A 237 -8.41 8.23 7.91
C ILE A 237 -9.07 7.95 6.57
N ALA A 238 -8.30 7.99 5.48
CA ALA A 238 -8.75 7.55 4.17
C ALA A 238 -8.82 6.03 4.13
N THR A 239 -9.97 5.49 3.77
CA THR A 239 -10.19 4.06 3.62
C THR A 239 -10.80 3.76 2.25
N LYS A 240 -10.87 2.50 1.88
CA LYS A 240 -11.54 2.08 0.65
C LYS A 240 -13.02 2.51 0.61
N ASN A 241 -13.65 2.62 1.78
CA ASN A 241 -15.08 2.91 1.93
C ASN A 241 -15.34 4.38 2.31
N GLY A 242 -14.43 5.31 2.00
CA GLY A 242 -14.53 6.72 2.31
C GLY A 242 -13.67 7.16 3.50
N LEU A 243 -13.84 8.39 3.94
CA LEU A 243 -13.09 8.94 5.06
C LEU A 243 -13.75 8.55 6.40
N ARG A 244 -12.96 8.02 7.31
CA ARG A 244 -13.41 7.60 8.66
C ARG A 244 -12.93 8.58 9.70
N PRO A 245 -13.79 9.05 10.62
CA PRO A 245 -13.39 9.98 11.66
C PRO A 245 -12.48 9.32 12.71
N THR A 246 -11.60 10.11 13.30
CA THR A 246 -10.67 9.66 14.36
C THR A 246 -11.35 9.12 15.59
N GLY A 247 -12.58 9.55 15.90
CA GLY A 247 -13.35 9.03 17.04
C GLY A 247 -13.54 7.52 17.05
N LEU A 248 -13.46 6.87 15.86
CA LEU A 248 -13.46 5.40 15.75
C LEU A 248 -12.18 4.75 16.25
N LEU A 249 -11.09 5.51 16.40
CA LEU A 249 -9.82 5.00 16.94
C LEU A 249 -9.81 4.91 18.44
N ASP A 250 -10.63 5.67 19.17
CA ASP A 250 -10.61 5.71 20.63
C ASP A 250 -10.73 4.33 21.30
N PRO A 251 -11.73 3.49 20.95
CA PRO A 251 -11.85 2.15 21.51
C PRO A 251 -10.68 1.24 21.08
N LEU A 252 -10.16 1.41 19.86
CA LEU A 252 -9.04 0.63 19.35
C LEU A 252 -7.73 1.01 20.05
N LEU A 253 -7.51 2.29 20.31
CA LEU A 253 -6.36 2.78 21.06
C LEU A 253 -6.42 2.31 22.52
N ALA A 254 -7.60 2.30 23.15
CA ALA A 254 -7.77 1.73 24.48
C ALA A 254 -7.40 0.24 24.49
N GLN A 255 -7.87 -0.52 23.53
CA GLN A 255 -7.55 -1.95 23.36
C GLN A 255 -6.06 -2.17 23.10
N SER A 256 -5.40 -1.31 22.30
CA SER A 256 -3.99 -1.43 21.96
C SER A 256 -3.03 -1.28 23.14
N LYS A 257 -3.46 -0.60 24.22
CA LYS A 257 -2.67 -0.44 25.47
C LYS A 257 -2.52 -1.76 26.22
N SER A 258 -3.53 -2.60 26.19
CA SER A 258 -3.51 -3.94 26.82
C SER A 258 -3.03 -5.04 25.89
N ALA A 259 -2.98 -4.78 24.56
CA ALA A 259 -2.47 -5.71 23.58
C ALA A 259 -0.94 -5.77 23.62
N GLY A 260 -0.39 -6.97 23.61
CA GLY A 260 1.06 -7.19 23.54
C GLY A 260 1.67 -6.79 22.18
N THR A 261 2.45 -7.67 21.58
CA THR A 261 3.18 -7.43 20.34
C THR A 261 2.31 -7.38 19.07
N GLY A 262 1.02 -7.66 19.16
CA GLY A 262 0.12 -7.75 18.01
C GLY A 262 0.19 -9.13 17.32
N ARG A 263 -0.79 -9.40 16.46
CA ARG A 263 -0.88 -10.66 15.69
C ARG A 263 -1.33 -10.39 14.28
N TRP A 264 -0.76 -11.11 13.31
CA TRP A 264 -1.20 -11.08 11.93
C TRP A 264 -2.37 -12.05 11.68
N ALA A 265 -3.32 -11.65 10.85
CA ALA A 265 -4.54 -12.45 10.59
C ALA A 265 -4.25 -13.79 9.90
N ALA A 266 -3.30 -13.78 8.95
CA ALA A 266 -2.89 -14.97 8.21
C ALA A 266 -1.62 -15.64 8.77
N ALA A 267 -1.17 -15.24 9.97
CA ALA A 267 -0.11 -15.98 10.65
C ALA A 267 -0.57 -17.42 10.84
N PRO A 268 0.28 -18.44 10.58
CA PRO A 268 -0.08 -19.82 10.80
C PRO A 268 -0.62 -19.96 12.22
N VAL A 269 -1.86 -20.43 12.33
CA VAL A 269 -2.45 -20.78 13.64
C VAL A 269 -1.73 -22.04 14.08
N GLU A 270 -0.70 -21.92 14.90
CA GLU A 270 -0.24 -23.06 15.68
C GLU A 270 -1.40 -23.45 16.58
N SER A 271 -2.11 -24.52 16.20
CA SER A 271 -3.11 -25.14 17.06
C SER A 271 -2.47 -25.42 18.42
N PRO A 272 -3.07 -24.99 19.53
CA PRO A 272 -2.50 -25.28 20.84
C PRO A 272 -2.68 -26.76 21.14
N THR A 273 -1.73 -27.59 20.70
CA THR A 273 -1.52 -28.89 21.33
C THR A 273 -0.92 -28.61 22.70
N ALA A 274 -1.73 -28.81 23.74
CA ALA A 274 -1.30 -28.69 25.11
C ALA A 274 -0.08 -29.57 25.35
N SER A 275 1.08 -28.93 25.52
CA SER A 275 2.31 -29.54 26.05
C SER A 275 3.14 -28.48 26.75
N PRO A 276 3.95 -28.84 27.75
CA PRO A 276 4.31 -28.00 28.88
C PRO A 276 5.13 -26.81 28.46
N THR A 277 4.85 -25.68 29.12
CA THR A 277 5.49 -24.36 29.04
C THR A 277 6.97 -24.42 28.61
N PRO A 278 7.30 -24.02 27.36
CA PRO A 278 8.65 -23.72 27.04
C PRO A 278 8.93 -22.24 27.40
N LYS A 279 9.99 -22.00 28.14
CA LYS A 279 10.63 -20.69 28.24
C LYS A 279 10.55 -19.97 26.89
N LEU A 280 10.16 -18.66 26.90
CA LEU A 280 10.16 -17.79 25.73
C LEU A 280 11.38 -18.07 24.85
N ALA A 281 11.18 -18.71 23.70
CA ALA A 281 12.20 -18.82 22.70
C ALA A 281 12.40 -17.41 22.12
N ARG A 282 13.48 -16.75 22.51
CA ARG A 282 13.98 -15.54 21.87
C ARG A 282 14.13 -15.84 20.39
N ASN A 283 13.63 -14.94 19.52
CA ASN A 283 13.95 -15.04 18.09
C ASN A 283 15.47 -15.18 17.94
N PRO A 284 15.97 -16.15 17.16
CA PRO A 284 17.38 -16.37 16.98
C PRO A 284 18.06 -15.07 16.52
N ARG A 285 19.18 -14.72 17.14
CA ARG A 285 19.93 -13.51 16.81
C ARG A 285 20.95 -13.84 15.74
N VAL A 286 21.11 -12.95 14.75
CA VAL A 286 22.28 -12.99 13.87
C VAL A 286 23.49 -12.61 14.74
N ILE A 287 24.45 -13.54 14.88
CA ILE A 287 25.65 -13.39 15.72
C ILE A 287 26.90 -13.00 14.92
N TYR A 288 26.90 -13.30 13.61
CA TYR A 288 27.96 -12.94 12.70
C TYR A 288 27.37 -12.46 11.37
N ASN A 289 27.61 -11.20 11.01
CA ASN A 289 27.01 -10.54 9.86
C ASN A 289 28.01 -9.61 9.14
N PRO A 290 29.02 -10.15 8.45
CA PRO A 290 29.97 -9.33 7.71
C PRO A 290 29.23 -8.51 6.65
N ALA A 291 29.53 -7.21 6.60
CA ALA A 291 29.00 -6.33 5.57
C ALA A 291 29.57 -6.68 4.19
N PRO A 292 28.77 -6.63 3.12
CA PRO A 292 29.29 -6.83 1.78
C PRO A 292 30.27 -5.70 1.42
N ARG A 293 31.43 -6.08 0.90
CA ARG A 293 32.43 -5.12 0.41
C ARG A 293 32.07 -4.71 -1.01
N TYR A 294 32.28 -3.43 -1.32
CA TYR A 294 32.11 -2.94 -2.69
C TYR A 294 33.14 -3.64 -3.61
N PRO A 295 32.71 -4.41 -4.63
CA PRO A 295 33.62 -5.18 -5.46
C PRO A 295 34.49 -4.29 -6.36
N TYR A 296 35.72 -4.70 -6.57
CA TYR A 296 36.66 -3.98 -7.42
C TYR A 296 36.19 -3.88 -8.87
N GLU A 297 35.54 -4.93 -9.35
CA GLU A 297 34.95 -5.02 -10.68
C GLU A 297 33.89 -3.94 -10.90
N ALA A 298 33.10 -3.61 -9.88
CA ALA A 298 32.10 -2.56 -9.95
C ALA A 298 32.73 -1.14 -10.03
N ARG A 299 33.95 -0.96 -9.53
CA ARG A 299 34.70 0.30 -9.65
C ARG A 299 35.27 0.51 -11.04
N MET A 300 35.53 -0.59 -11.76
CA MET A 300 36.14 -0.58 -13.10
C MET A 300 35.10 -0.60 -14.22
N LEU A 301 33.81 -0.51 -13.91
CA LEU A 301 32.78 -0.42 -14.94
C LEU A 301 32.96 0.88 -15.74
N ARG A 302 32.70 0.77 -17.05
CA ARG A 302 32.82 1.88 -18.00
C ARG A 302 31.92 3.08 -17.67
N SER A 303 30.86 2.84 -16.89
CA SER A 303 29.93 3.86 -16.37
C SER A 303 30.43 4.55 -15.07
N GLY A 304 31.60 4.19 -14.58
CA GLY A 304 32.11 4.63 -13.28
C GLY A 304 31.49 3.90 -12.08
N PRO A 305 31.94 4.22 -10.86
CA PRO A 305 31.40 3.64 -9.65
C PRO A 305 29.95 4.05 -9.47
N THR A 306 29.06 3.07 -9.22
CA THR A 306 27.61 3.26 -9.12
C THR A 306 27.11 2.87 -7.73
N THR A 307 26.14 3.62 -7.22
CA THR A 307 25.39 3.23 -6.02
C THR A 307 24.32 2.20 -6.39
N GLY A 308 24.08 1.23 -5.51
CA GLY A 308 23.01 0.25 -5.68
C GLY A 308 22.37 -0.08 -4.34
N ALA A 309 21.06 -0.20 -4.32
CA ALA A 309 20.30 -0.65 -3.15
C ALA A 309 19.43 -1.84 -3.53
N GLY A 310 19.49 -2.92 -2.76
CA GLY A 310 18.71 -4.13 -2.97
C GLY A 310 18.20 -4.73 -1.67
N LYS A 311 17.28 -5.69 -1.78
CA LYS A 311 16.76 -6.45 -0.65
C LYS A 311 16.96 -7.93 -0.88
N PHE A 312 17.47 -8.60 0.15
CA PHE A 312 17.81 -10.01 0.10
C PHE A 312 17.09 -10.76 1.21
N ARG A 313 16.57 -11.93 0.88
CA ARG A 313 15.99 -12.86 1.85
C ARG A 313 17.07 -13.88 2.23
N VAL A 314 17.40 -13.95 3.52
CA VAL A 314 18.34 -14.92 4.08
C VAL A 314 17.55 -15.90 4.93
N THR A 315 17.63 -17.19 4.61
CA THR A 315 17.04 -18.28 5.39
C THR A 315 18.13 -19.01 6.14
N PHE A 316 17.99 -19.13 7.44
CA PHE A 316 18.87 -19.88 8.32
C PHE A 316 18.28 -21.23 8.65
N ASP A 317 19.13 -22.24 8.79
CA ASP A 317 18.76 -23.56 9.31
C ASP A 317 18.69 -23.57 10.86
N PRO A 318 18.22 -24.66 11.49
CA PRO A 318 18.17 -24.76 12.95
C PRO A 318 19.52 -24.64 13.64
N ASN A 319 20.64 -24.89 12.93
CA ASN A 319 21.99 -24.75 13.46
C ASN A 319 22.53 -23.31 13.36
N GLY A 320 21.72 -22.38 12.82
CA GLY A 320 22.11 -20.99 12.61
C GLY A 320 23.00 -20.74 11.39
N GLN A 321 23.15 -21.73 10.48
CA GLN A 321 23.85 -21.54 9.21
C GLN A 321 22.90 -21.03 8.13
N VAL A 322 23.43 -20.26 7.18
CA VAL A 322 22.63 -19.79 6.05
C VAL A 322 22.34 -20.96 5.11
N LYS A 323 21.07 -21.30 4.97
CA LYS A 323 20.55 -22.33 4.07
C LYS A 323 20.31 -21.81 2.66
N ASN A 324 19.80 -20.58 2.55
CA ASN A 324 19.48 -19.97 1.27
C ASN A 324 19.56 -18.43 1.34
N VAL A 325 20.00 -17.82 0.23
CA VAL A 325 19.97 -16.36 0.02
C VAL A 325 19.32 -16.08 -1.31
N GLN A 326 18.24 -15.29 -1.30
CA GLN A 326 17.49 -14.91 -2.48
C GLN A 326 17.41 -13.39 -2.60
N ALA A 327 17.78 -12.84 -3.77
CA ALA A 327 17.54 -11.45 -4.08
C ALA A 327 16.03 -11.24 -4.33
N ILE A 328 15.39 -10.40 -3.53
CA ILE A 328 13.99 -9.97 -3.68
C ILE A 328 13.93 -8.70 -4.53
N GLU A 329 14.83 -7.78 -4.25
CA GLU A 329 15.09 -6.59 -5.05
C GLU A 329 16.57 -6.59 -5.46
N SER A 330 16.85 -6.53 -6.75
CA SER A 330 18.21 -6.36 -7.26
C SER A 330 18.75 -4.97 -6.94
N THR A 331 20.05 -4.87 -6.69
CA THR A 331 20.75 -3.58 -6.57
C THR A 331 20.83 -2.80 -7.90
N GLY A 332 20.32 -3.37 -8.98
CA GLY A 332 20.41 -2.82 -10.33
C GLY A 332 21.70 -3.25 -11.07
N GLN A 333 22.60 -3.97 -10.41
CA GLN A 333 23.85 -4.47 -11.01
C GLN A 333 24.19 -5.88 -10.52
N ALA A 334 24.35 -6.81 -11.45
CA ALA A 334 24.64 -8.21 -11.16
C ALA A 334 25.91 -8.41 -10.29
N VAL A 335 26.92 -7.57 -10.48
CA VAL A 335 28.19 -7.62 -9.71
C VAL A 335 27.95 -7.25 -8.25
N LEU A 336 27.11 -6.25 -7.97
CA LEU A 336 26.74 -5.86 -6.60
C LEU A 336 25.84 -6.90 -5.95
N ASP A 337 24.89 -7.48 -6.71
CA ASP A 337 24.04 -8.57 -6.21
C ASP A 337 24.86 -9.81 -5.82
N GLN A 338 25.84 -10.19 -6.63
CA GLN A 338 26.73 -11.30 -6.32
C GLN A 338 27.58 -11.01 -5.06
N ALA A 339 28.08 -9.79 -4.91
CA ALA A 339 28.83 -9.38 -3.73
C ALA A 339 27.95 -9.44 -2.46
N ALA A 340 26.67 -8.99 -2.57
CA ALA A 340 25.71 -9.09 -1.48
C ALA A 340 25.43 -10.55 -1.10
N VAL A 341 25.10 -11.40 -2.07
CA VAL A 341 24.84 -12.84 -1.84
C VAL A 341 26.03 -13.52 -1.19
N LYS A 342 27.25 -13.29 -1.70
CA LYS A 342 28.50 -13.88 -1.15
C LYS A 342 28.74 -13.46 0.31
N ALA A 343 28.47 -12.22 0.67
CA ALA A 343 28.59 -11.75 2.05
C ALA A 343 27.50 -12.35 2.96
N LEU A 344 26.26 -12.38 2.49
CA LEU A 344 25.12 -12.92 3.24
C LEU A 344 25.23 -14.43 3.49
N GLN A 345 25.84 -15.18 2.57
CA GLN A 345 26.12 -16.61 2.76
C GLN A 345 27.08 -16.91 3.91
N GLN A 346 27.87 -15.93 4.34
CA GLN A 346 28.81 -16.06 5.47
C GLN A 346 28.15 -15.72 6.81
N TRP A 347 26.92 -15.25 6.82
CA TRP A 347 26.22 -14.90 8.04
C TRP A 347 25.99 -16.13 8.91
N LYS A 348 25.94 -15.91 10.21
CA LYS A 348 25.60 -16.95 11.19
C LYS A 348 24.62 -16.40 12.20
N ALA A 349 23.73 -17.24 12.66
CA ALA A 349 22.74 -16.93 13.67
C ALA A 349 22.88 -17.86 14.88
N GLU A 350 22.23 -17.52 15.96
CA GLU A 350 22.05 -18.43 17.09
C GLU A 350 21.25 -19.66 16.64
N PRO A 351 21.57 -20.88 17.12
CA PRO A 351 20.76 -22.06 16.85
C PRO A 351 19.30 -21.85 17.29
N GLY A 352 18.38 -22.30 16.46
CA GLY A 352 16.95 -22.21 16.68
C GLY A 352 16.25 -23.56 16.57
N ALA A 353 14.94 -23.59 16.86
CA ALA A 353 14.15 -24.81 16.80
C ALA A 353 13.79 -25.24 15.36
N HIS A 354 13.78 -24.29 14.43
CA HIS A 354 13.39 -24.52 13.02
C HIS A 354 14.03 -23.47 12.11
N ASP A 355 13.90 -23.67 10.80
CA ASP A 355 14.34 -22.69 9.79
C ASP A 355 13.65 -21.35 10.02
N TRP A 356 14.39 -20.26 9.92
CA TRP A 356 13.84 -18.93 10.02
C TRP A 356 14.43 -17.99 8.97
N THR A 357 13.76 -16.90 8.68
CA THR A 357 14.11 -16.03 7.55
C THR A 357 14.17 -14.57 7.99
N VAL A 358 15.14 -13.84 7.45
CA VAL A 358 15.28 -12.38 7.63
C VAL A 358 15.40 -11.68 6.28
N LEU A 359 14.79 -10.50 6.16
CA LEU A 359 14.99 -9.61 5.03
C LEU A 359 16.08 -8.59 5.35
N VAL A 360 17.09 -8.53 4.48
CA VAL A 360 18.27 -7.69 4.67
C VAL A 360 18.32 -6.65 3.55
N PRO A 361 18.10 -5.36 3.87
CA PRO A 361 18.38 -4.29 2.91
C PRO A 361 19.90 -4.07 2.85
N ILE A 362 20.45 -3.98 1.65
CA ILE A 362 21.85 -3.70 1.40
C ILE A 362 21.96 -2.50 0.47
N THR A 363 22.78 -1.53 0.87
CA THR A 363 23.13 -0.38 0.05
C THR A 363 24.63 -0.36 -0.16
N PHE A 364 25.05 -0.35 -1.41
CA PHE A 364 26.44 -0.16 -1.79
C PHE A 364 26.70 1.32 -2.09
N GLN A 365 27.77 1.84 -1.50
CA GLN A 365 28.36 3.14 -1.82
C GLN A 365 29.80 2.91 -2.26
N PRO A 366 30.27 3.57 -3.35
CA PRO A 366 31.61 3.40 -3.90
C PRO A 366 32.73 3.90 -2.98
#